data_2e047442fab9115affc3a9be7a23a80a
#
_entry.id   2e047442fab9115affc3a9be7a23a80a
#
_cell.length_a   1.000
_cell.length_b   1.000
_cell.length_c   1.000
_cell.angle_alpha   90.00
_cell.angle_beta   90.00
_cell.angle_gamma   90.00
#
_symmetry.space_group_name_H-M   'P 1'
#
loop_
_entity.id
_entity.type
_entity.pdbx_description
1 polymer ?
#
loop_
_entity_poly.entity_id
_entity_poly.type
_entity_poly.pdbx_seq_one_letter_code
_entity_poly.pdbx_strand_id
1 'polypeptide(L)'
;ASASEIFAGAIQDYGRGVLVGEPTFGKGTVQQLVDLSNYISSGSDMGRLRMTIAQFFRVNGGSTQHKGVIPDIPFPSIEDEDYGERSYDNALPWAKIPAAAYSGWKVGNLSPIITSHKQRIASDNGFDYLHGEAELIEKLRNEKRVSLNFEQRQREWNSRDAERRDLRNRYRRSLGLDPLSKADEEDDDLTEKILEEEKVDEIESREAARILADLIRQQSHPVIRAAQNEKPQPPTANDVLNSFLNF
;
A
#
# COMPACT_ATOMS: atom_id res chain seq x y z
N ALA A 1 -7.17 8.24 0.22
CA ALA A 1 -6.45 7.38 -0.71
C ALA A 1 -5.93 8.21 -1.88
N SER A 2 -6.77 8.80 -2.70
CA SER A 2 -6.41 9.49 -3.95
C SER A 2 -5.22 10.46 -3.87
N ALA A 3 -5.22 11.43 -2.95
CA ALA A 3 -4.12 12.41 -2.82
C ALA A 3 -2.82 11.78 -2.34
N SER A 4 -2.89 10.81 -1.43
CA SER A 4 -1.71 10.05 -0.96
C SER A 4 -1.11 9.23 -2.10
N GLU A 5 -1.94 8.71 -3.01
CA GLU A 5 -1.50 7.96 -4.19
C GLU A 5 -0.82 8.86 -5.21
N ILE A 6 -1.27 10.11 -5.37
CA ILE A 6 -0.59 11.11 -6.20
C ILE A 6 0.81 11.36 -5.64
N PHE A 7 0.94 11.54 -4.33
CA PHE A 7 2.22 11.73 -3.67
C PHE A 7 3.14 10.53 -3.83
N ALA A 8 2.66 9.33 -3.50
CA ALA A 8 3.42 8.08 -3.62
C ALA A 8 3.88 7.86 -5.06
N GLY A 9 2.97 8.01 -6.04
CA GLY A 9 3.29 7.89 -7.45
C GLY A 9 4.35 8.89 -7.91
N ALA A 10 4.28 10.13 -7.44
CA ALA A 10 5.29 11.15 -7.76
C ALA A 10 6.67 10.80 -7.16
N ILE A 11 6.72 10.36 -5.89
CA ILE A 11 7.98 9.94 -5.25
C ILE A 11 8.63 8.80 -6.04
N GLN A 12 7.85 7.80 -6.46
CA GLN A 12 8.33 6.65 -7.23
C GLN A 12 8.77 7.06 -8.65
N ASP A 13 7.91 7.75 -9.40
CA ASP A 13 8.17 8.11 -10.80
C ASP A 13 9.36 9.06 -10.95
N TYR A 14 9.51 10.00 -10.03
CA TYR A 14 10.66 10.91 -10.01
C TYR A 14 11.90 10.32 -9.31
N GLY A 15 11.84 9.08 -8.84
CA GLY A 15 12.95 8.40 -8.18
C GLY A 15 13.45 9.12 -6.93
N ARG A 16 12.54 9.79 -6.20
CA ARG A 16 12.87 10.56 -4.99
C ARG A 16 12.95 9.70 -3.73
N GLY A 17 12.43 8.49 -3.79
CA GLY A 17 12.41 7.52 -2.71
C GLY A 17 12.04 6.14 -3.21
N VAL A 18 11.99 5.19 -2.28
CA VAL A 18 11.56 3.81 -2.50
C VAL A 18 10.27 3.59 -1.73
N LEU A 19 9.29 3.02 -2.38
CA LEU A 19 8.03 2.65 -1.75
C LEU A 19 8.13 1.22 -1.23
N VAL A 20 7.76 1.01 0.01
CA VAL A 20 7.73 -0.31 0.66
C VAL A 20 6.34 -0.56 1.25
N GLY A 21 5.93 -1.81 1.39
CA GLY A 21 4.64 -2.18 1.96
C GLY A 21 3.68 -2.76 0.94
N GLU A 22 2.42 -2.37 1.00
CA GLU A 22 1.32 -2.88 0.18
C GLU A 22 0.95 -1.99 -1.00
N PRO A 23 0.31 -2.53 -2.06
CA PRO A 23 -0.31 -1.73 -3.10
C PRO A 23 -1.37 -0.78 -2.51
N THR A 24 -1.43 0.45 -3.01
CA THR A 24 -2.40 1.42 -2.53
C THR A 24 -3.82 1.15 -3.07
N PHE A 25 -4.82 1.83 -2.54
CA PHE A 25 -6.26 1.61 -2.79
C PHE A 25 -6.67 1.61 -4.27
N GLY A 26 -6.03 2.42 -5.10
CA GLY A 26 -6.31 2.47 -6.53
C GLY A 26 -7.38 3.48 -6.96
N LYS A 27 -7.61 4.54 -6.20
CA LYS A 27 -8.54 5.60 -6.61
C LYS A 27 -7.85 6.66 -7.46
N GLY A 28 -7.96 6.52 -8.77
CA GLY A 28 -7.42 7.48 -9.75
C GLY A 28 -8.39 8.56 -10.19
N THR A 29 -9.60 8.63 -9.62
CA THR A 29 -10.61 9.62 -9.98
C THR A 29 -10.58 10.83 -9.07
N VAL A 30 -10.87 12.00 -9.63
CA VAL A 30 -11.12 13.25 -8.91
C VAL A 30 -12.62 13.50 -8.87
N GLN A 31 -13.16 13.72 -7.67
CA GLN A 31 -14.58 13.95 -7.46
C GLN A 31 -14.81 15.34 -6.89
N GLN A 32 -15.91 15.95 -7.32
CA GLN A 32 -16.41 17.21 -6.80
C GLN A 32 -17.76 17.00 -6.15
N LEU A 33 -17.99 17.71 -5.06
CA LEU A 33 -19.29 17.79 -4.42
C LEU A 33 -20.05 19.00 -5.00
N VAL A 34 -21.14 18.72 -5.69
CA VAL A 34 -21.99 19.72 -6.32
C VAL A 34 -23.23 19.89 -5.49
N ASP A 35 -23.49 21.11 -5.02
CA ASP A 35 -24.72 21.44 -4.29
C ASP A 35 -25.86 21.66 -5.29
N LEU A 36 -26.88 20.81 -5.21
CA LEU A 36 -28.01 20.83 -6.13
C LEU A 36 -28.93 22.03 -5.91
N SER A 37 -28.91 22.65 -4.74
CA SER A 37 -29.67 23.86 -4.44
C SER A 37 -29.25 25.06 -5.30
N ASN A 38 -28.04 25.05 -5.88
CA ASN A 38 -27.57 26.09 -6.80
C ASN A 38 -28.24 26.04 -8.19
N TYR A 39 -28.85 24.90 -8.52
CA TYR A 39 -29.46 24.67 -9.84
C TYR A 39 -30.99 24.66 -9.83
N ILE A 40 -31.61 24.66 -8.64
CA ILE A 40 -33.06 24.53 -8.49
C ILE A 40 -33.54 25.64 -7.57
N SER A 41 -34.38 26.53 -8.11
CA SER A 41 -34.90 27.70 -7.39
C SER A 41 -36.07 27.35 -6.42
N SER A 42 -36.05 26.19 -5.81
CA SER A 42 -37.15 25.73 -4.94
C SER A 42 -37.11 26.27 -3.51
N GLY A 43 -35.99 26.88 -3.10
CA GLY A 43 -35.77 27.28 -1.71
C GLY A 43 -35.61 26.14 -0.71
N SER A 44 -35.63 24.89 -1.17
CA SER A 44 -35.44 23.68 -0.39
C SER A 44 -33.99 23.16 -0.49
N ASP A 45 -33.47 22.58 0.56
CA ASP A 45 -32.20 21.85 0.50
C ASP A 45 -32.39 20.59 -0.36
N MET A 46 -31.80 20.59 -1.55
CA MET A 46 -31.88 19.48 -2.50
C MET A 46 -30.74 18.48 -2.33
N GLY A 47 -29.90 18.68 -1.33
CA GLY A 47 -28.74 17.82 -1.06
C GLY A 47 -27.58 18.08 -2.02
N ARG A 48 -26.60 17.16 -1.98
CA ARG A 48 -25.37 17.30 -2.74
C ARG A 48 -25.08 16.05 -3.56
N LEU A 49 -24.61 16.26 -4.79
CA LEU A 49 -24.19 15.21 -5.70
C LEU A 49 -22.67 15.11 -5.70
N ARG A 50 -22.13 13.92 -5.44
CA ARG A 50 -20.72 13.63 -5.65
C ARG A 50 -20.52 13.14 -7.08
N MET A 51 -19.80 13.91 -7.88
CA MET A 51 -19.62 13.65 -9.30
C MET A 51 -18.13 13.52 -9.64
N THR A 52 -17.78 12.51 -10.42
CA THR A 52 -16.44 12.38 -10.99
C THR A 52 -16.27 13.38 -12.11
N ILE A 53 -15.25 14.24 -12.02
CA ILE A 53 -14.96 15.32 -12.98
C ILE A 53 -13.67 15.15 -13.75
N ALA A 54 -12.72 14.34 -13.22
CA ALA A 54 -11.42 14.12 -13.85
C ALA A 54 -10.83 12.78 -13.42
N GLN A 55 -9.79 12.35 -14.14
CA GLN A 55 -8.97 11.21 -13.80
C GLN A 55 -7.50 11.66 -13.68
N PHE A 56 -6.80 11.13 -12.69
CA PHE A 56 -5.38 11.38 -12.47
C PHE A 56 -4.53 10.38 -13.24
N PHE A 57 -3.45 10.87 -13.84
CA PHE A 57 -2.44 10.06 -14.51
C PHE A 57 -1.06 10.40 -13.96
N ARG A 58 -0.24 9.36 -13.80
CA ARG A 58 1.16 9.48 -13.41
C ARG A 58 1.97 10.04 -14.60
N VAL A 59 3.16 10.55 -14.33
CA VAL A 59 4.05 11.08 -15.40
C VAL A 59 4.46 10.01 -16.43
N ASN A 60 4.45 8.73 -16.04
CA ASN A 60 4.65 7.61 -16.97
C ASN A 60 3.42 7.28 -17.83
N GLY A 61 2.34 8.05 -17.67
CA GLY A 61 1.08 7.93 -18.42
C GLY A 61 0.08 6.93 -17.84
N GLY A 62 0.44 6.13 -16.86
CA GLY A 62 -0.48 5.17 -16.23
C GLY A 62 -1.41 5.84 -15.21
N SER A 63 -2.68 5.40 -15.14
CA SER A 63 -3.57 5.78 -14.05
C SER A 63 -3.29 4.97 -12.79
N THR A 64 -3.57 5.53 -11.62
CA THR A 64 -3.64 4.76 -10.37
C THR A 64 -4.96 4.00 -10.23
N GLN A 65 -5.94 4.28 -11.08
CA GLN A 65 -7.26 3.64 -11.03
C GLN A 65 -7.16 2.10 -11.04
N HIS A 66 -7.85 1.42 -10.15
CA HIS A 66 -7.86 -0.03 -9.90
C HIS A 66 -6.54 -0.62 -9.40
N LYS A 67 -5.39 -0.15 -9.89
CA LYS A 67 -4.09 -0.77 -9.61
C LYS A 67 -3.40 -0.18 -8.39
N GLY A 68 -3.74 1.03 -8.03
CA GLY A 68 -2.98 1.77 -7.03
C GLY A 68 -1.57 2.10 -7.48
N VAL A 69 -0.74 2.43 -6.52
CA VAL A 69 0.71 2.50 -6.65
C VAL A 69 1.29 1.23 -6.08
N ILE A 70 1.97 0.45 -6.92
CA ILE A 70 2.61 -0.80 -6.52
C ILE A 70 3.96 -0.45 -5.89
N PRO A 71 4.27 -0.92 -4.67
CA PRO A 71 5.54 -0.64 -4.01
C PRO A 71 6.72 -1.27 -4.75
N ASP A 72 7.90 -0.65 -4.60
CA ASP A 72 9.17 -1.15 -5.15
C ASP A 72 9.65 -2.40 -4.40
N ILE A 73 9.33 -2.48 -3.12
CA ILE A 73 9.63 -3.63 -2.25
C ILE A 73 8.33 -4.00 -1.53
N PRO A 74 7.61 -5.01 -2.02
CA PRO A 74 6.36 -5.44 -1.40
C PRO A 74 6.63 -6.17 -0.07
N PHE A 75 5.80 -5.89 0.92
CA PHE A 75 5.69 -6.65 2.16
C PHE A 75 4.56 -7.68 2.05
N PRO A 76 4.52 -8.68 2.95
CA PRO A 76 3.41 -9.61 3.00
C PRO A 76 2.10 -8.85 3.20
N SER A 77 1.16 -9.05 2.31
CA SER A 77 -0.15 -8.41 2.36
C SER A 77 -1.23 -9.40 1.99
N ILE A 78 -2.42 -9.08 2.42
CA ILE A 78 -3.61 -9.84 2.08
C ILE A 78 -4.12 -9.30 0.75
N GLU A 79 -3.99 -10.09 -0.32
CA GLU A 79 -4.64 -9.75 -1.60
C GLU A 79 -6.16 -9.81 -1.42
N ASP A 80 -6.77 -8.65 -1.21
CA ASP A 80 -8.20 -8.52 -1.06
C ASP A 80 -8.85 -8.11 -2.38
N GLU A 81 -9.58 -9.03 -3.03
CA GLU A 81 -10.37 -8.72 -4.23
C GLU A 81 -11.52 -7.76 -3.91
N ASP A 82 -12.02 -7.80 -2.67
CA ASP A 82 -13.09 -6.95 -2.18
C ASP A 82 -12.57 -5.61 -1.63
N TYR A 83 -11.25 -5.38 -1.68
CA TYR A 83 -10.63 -4.14 -1.25
C TYR A 83 -10.09 -3.33 -2.43
N GLY A 84 -10.17 -2.03 -2.29
CA GLY A 84 -9.69 -1.08 -3.30
C GLY A 84 -10.79 -0.63 -4.25
N GLU A 85 -10.44 0.31 -5.12
CA GLU A 85 -11.36 0.89 -6.10
C GLU A 85 -11.91 -0.17 -7.06
N ARG A 86 -11.16 -1.25 -7.29
CA ARG A 86 -11.54 -2.36 -8.16
C ARG A 86 -12.75 -3.17 -7.65
N SER A 87 -13.06 -3.08 -6.35
CA SER A 87 -14.19 -3.79 -5.75
C SER A 87 -15.54 -3.13 -6.03
N TYR A 88 -15.55 -1.90 -6.54
CA TYR A 88 -16.81 -1.21 -6.87
C TYR A 88 -17.29 -1.58 -8.28
N ASP A 89 -18.54 -2.02 -8.40
CA ASP A 89 -19.17 -2.45 -9.67
C ASP A 89 -19.11 -1.39 -10.76
N ASN A 90 -19.13 -0.12 -10.38
CA ASN A 90 -19.19 1.03 -11.30
C ASN A 90 -17.92 1.88 -11.28
N ALA A 91 -16.80 1.32 -10.80
CA ALA A 91 -15.51 2.00 -10.86
C ALA A 91 -15.08 2.20 -12.33
N LEU A 92 -14.52 3.37 -12.65
CA LEU A 92 -13.98 3.61 -13.99
C LEU A 92 -12.80 2.67 -14.25
N PRO A 93 -12.69 2.14 -15.48
CA PRO A 93 -11.62 1.21 -15.82
C PRO A 93 -10.25 1.90 -15.75
N TRP A 94 -9.21 1.09 -15.59
CA TRP A 94 -7.84 1.57 -15.72
C TRP A 94 -7.58 2.12 -17.13
N ALA A 95 -6.90 3.25 -17.20
CA ALA A 95 -6.56 3.90 -18.46
C ALA A 95 -5.09 4.31 -18.51
N LYS A 96 -4.58 4.56 -19.70
CA LYS A 96 -3.23 5.04 -19.94
C LYS A 96 -3.25 6.13 -21.01
N ILE A 97 -2.47 7.17 -20.80
CA ILE A 97 -2.19 8.23 -21.76
C ILE A 97 -0.70 8.19 -22.15
N PRO A 98 -0.26 8.91 -23.17
CA PRO A 98 1.18 9.08 -23.45
C PRO A 98 1.92 9.63 -22.23
N ALA A 99 3.11 9.09 -21.97
CA ALA A 99 3.95 9.57 -20.88
C ALA A 99 4.37 11.02 -21.12
N ALA A 100 4.40 11.82 -20.06
CA ALA A 100 4.97 13.17 -20.13
C ALA A 100 6.49 13.08 -20.30
N ALA A 101 7.08 14.07 -20.98
CA ALA A 101 8.53 14.23 -20.99
C ALA A 101 8.98 14.69 -19.59
N TYR A 102 9.75 13.86 -18.89
CA TYR A 102 10.28 14.20 -17.57
C TYR A 102 11.67 13.60 -17.35
N SER A 103 12.47 14.25 -16.51
CA SER A 103 13.71 13.70 -16.00
C SER A 103 13.56 13.42 -14.51
N GLY A 104 13.66 12.13 -14.15
CA GLY A 104 13.64 11.69 -12.77
C GLY A 104 15.05 11.47 -12.21
N TRP A 105 15.18 11.49 -10.91
CA TRP A 105 16.36 10.97 -10.24
C TRP A 105 16.32 9.44 -10.30
N LYS A 106 17.49 8.82 -10.33
CA LYS A 106 17.57 7.37 -10.20
C LYS A 106 17.94 7.06 -8.75
N VAL A 107 17.08 6.36 -8.05
CA VAL A 107 17.36 5.86 -6.68
C VAL A 107 18.59 4.94 -6.64
N GLY A 108 19.01 4.42 -7.78
CA GLY A 108 20.11 3.47 -7.92
C GLY A 108 19.58 2.06 -8.21
N ASN A 109 20.47 1.07 -8.10
CA ASN A 109 20.12 -0.33 -8.29
C ASN A 109 19.50 -0.89 -7.00
N LEU A 110 18.21 -1.19 -7.01
CA LEU A 110 17.50 -1.76 -5.86
C LEU A 110 17.79 -3.25 -5.64
N SER A 111 18.37 -3.96 -6.62
CA SER A 111 18.56 -5.43 -6.51
C SER A 111 19.36 -5.88 -5.29
N PRO A 112 20.48 -5.23 -4.90
CA PRO A 112 21.21 -5.60 -3.69
C PRO A 112 20.38 -5.37 -2.43
N ILE A 113 19.59 -4.29 -2.39
CA ILE A 113 18.74 -3.93 -1.25
C ILE A 113 17.61 -4.94 -1.10
N ILE A 114 16.95 -5.31 -2.21
CA ILE A 114 15.91 -6.35 -2.24
C ILE A 114 16.49 -7.70 -1.77
N THR A 115 17.71 -8.04 -2.17
CA THR A 115 18.37 -9.26 -1.73
C THR A 115 18.63 -9.24 -0.23
N SER A 116 19.17 -8.15 0.30
CA SER A 116 19.41 -7.98 1.74
C SER A 116 18.11 -8.02 2.54
N HIS A 117 17.06 -7.36 2.05
CA HIS A 117 15.71 -7.43 2.61
C HIS A 117 15.23 -8.88 2.70
N LYS A 118 15.21 -9.61 1.59
CA LYS A 118 14.75 -11.01 1.55
C LYS A 118 15.54 -11.91 2.52
N GLN A 119 16.84 -11.70 2.65
CA GLN A 119 17.66 -12.44 3.61
C GLN A 119 17.28 -12.15 5.06
N ARG A 120 17.01 -10.88 5.39
CA ARG A 120 16.61 -10.49 6.75
C ARG A 120 15.25 -11.05 7.14
N ILE A 121 14.26 -10.90 6.26
CA ILE A 121 12.89 -11.33 6.55
C ILE A 121 12.76 -12.86 6.63
N ALA A 122 13.63 -13.62 5.96
CA ALA A 122 13.62 -15.10 5.99
C ALA A 122 13.85 -15.70 7.39
N SER A 123 14.32 -14.90 8.35
CA SER A 123 14.55 -15.31 9.74
C SER A 123 13.97 -14.33 10.76
N ASP A 124 13.11 -13.41 10.32
CA ASP A 124 12.48 -12.41 11.19
C ASP A 124 11.10 -12.91 11.65
N ASN A 125 10.95 -13.13 12.97
CA ASN A 125 9.71 -13.64 13.54
C ASN A 125 8.50 -12.72 13.33
N GLY A 126 8.72 -11.42 13.12
CA GLY A 126 7.67 -10.48 12.78
C GLY A 126 7.13 -10.74 11.36
N PHE A 127 8.02 -10.95 10.40
CA PHE A 127 7.61 -11.30 9.04
C PHE A 127 7.02 -12.70 8.95
N ASP A 128 7.48 -13.68 9.75
CA ASP A 128 6.82 -14.98 9.89
C ASP A 128 5.37 -14.82 10.40
N TYR A 129 5.16 -13.90 11.33
CA TYR A 129 3.83 -13.57 11.83
C TYR A 129 2.95 -12.96 10.72
N LEU A 130 3.44 -11.95 9.99
CA LEU A 130 2.71 -11.31 8.89
C LEU A 130 2.35 -12.31 7.77
N HIS A 131 3.30 -13.17 7.38
CA HIS A 131 3.04 -14.22 6.40
C HIS A 131 1.96 -15.21 6.89
N GLY A 132 2.06 -15.65 8.13
CA GLY A 132 1.09 -16.58 8.70
C GLY A 132 -0.31 -15.98 8.79
N GLU A 133 -0.46 -14.70 9.10
CA GLU A 133 -1.75 -14.02 9.08
C GLU A 133 -2.32 -13.93 7.66
N ALA A 134 -1.51 -13.55 6.69
CA ALA A 134 -1.93 -13.50 5.29
C ALA A 134 -2.41 -14.88 4.79
N GLU A 135 -1.66 -15.95 5.09
CA GLU A 135 -2.03 -17.33 4.75
C GLU A 135 -3.34 -17.78 5.41
N LEU A 136 -3.55 -17.44 6.68
CA LEU A 136 -4.79 -17.77 7.40
C LEU A 136 -6.01 -17.07 6.77
N ILE A 137 -5.86 -15.81 6.40
CA ILE A 137 -6.94 -15.05 5.77
C ILE A 137 -7.22 -15.56 4.36
N GLU A 138 -6.18 -15.86 3.58
CA GLU A 138 -6.34 -16.47 2.26
C GLU A 138 -7.05 -17.82 2.34
N LYS A 139 -6.66 -18.67 3.30
CA LYS A 139 -7.34 -19.95 3.59
C LYS A 139 -8.83 -19.76 3.86
N LEU A 140 -9.18 -18.77 4.72
CA LEU A 140 -10.56 -18.43 5.05
C LEU A 140 -11.37 -17.97 3.85
N ARG A 141 -10.80 -17.14 2.96
CA ARG A 141 -11.45 -16.67 1.75
C ARG A 141 -11.70 -17.77 0.74
N ASN A 142 -10.77 -18.71 0.65
CA ASN A 142 -10.91 -19.86 -0.24
C ASN A 142 -11.98 -20.87 0.23
N GLU A 143 -12.42 -20.78 1.48
CA GLU A 143 -13.53 -21.58 2.01
C GLU A 143 -14.89 -21.05 1.55
N LYS A 144 -15.30 -21.37 0.32
CA LYS A 144 -16.57 -20.93 -0.27
C LYS A 144 -17.81 -21.67 0.27
N ARG A 145 -17.63 -22.60 1.20
CA ARG A 145 -18.73 -23.39 1.79
C ARG A 145 -18.61 -23.40 3.29
N VAL A 146 -19.73 -23.19 3.96
CA VAL A 146 -19.84 -23.28 5.42
C VAL A 146 -20.86 -24.37 5.78
N SER A 147 -20.54 -25.15 6.81
CA SER A 147 -21.48 -26.13 7.31
C SER A 147 -22.66 -25.46 8.00
N LEU A 148 -23.89 -25.94 7.75
CA LEU A 148 -25.07 -25.53 8.47
C LEU A 148 -25.27 -26.34 9.78
N ASN A 149 -24.44 -27.35 10.03
CA ASN A 149 -24.45 -28.09 11.30
C ASN A 149 -23.73 -27.25 12.37
N PHE A 150 -24.45 -26.98 13.46
CA PHE A 150 -23.94 -26.12 14.55
C PHE A 150 -22.67 -26.68 15.19
N GLU A 151 -22.63 -27.98 15.51
CA GLU A 151 -21.45 -28.57 16.16
C GLU A 151 -20.23 -28.57 15.25
N GLN A 152 -20.44 -28.76 13.94
CA GLN A 152 -19.36 -28.68 12.97
C GLN A 152 -18.86 -27.24 12.84
N ARG A 153 -19.74 -26.26 12.73
CA ARG A 153 -19.39 -24.82 12.70
C ARG A 153 -18.61 -24.42 13.94
N GLN A 154 -19.04 -24.88 15.11
CA GLN A 154 -18.34 -24.55 16.34
C GLN A 154 -16.93 -25.17 16.39
N ARG A 155 -16.77 -26.40 15.87
CA ARG A 155 -15.45 -27.04 15.78
C ARG A 155 -14.54 -26.26 14.79
N GLU A 156 -15.07 -25.92 13.62
CA GLU A 156 -14.33 -25.10 12.62
C GLU A 156 -13.90 -23.77 13.22
N TRP A 157 -14.81 -23.07 13.90
CA TRP A 157 -14.52 -21.82 14.58
C TRP A 157 -13.39 -21.99 15.61
N ASN A 158 -13.55 -22.92 16.55
CA ASN A 158 -12.55 -23.16 17.58
C ASN A 158 -11.18 -23.55 17.02
N SER A 159 -11.14 -24.27 15.89
CA SER A 159 -9.90 -24.62 15.22
C SER A 159 -9.20 -23.40 14.64
N ARG A 160 -9.96 -22.49 14.04
CA ARG A 160 -9.43 -21.23 13.47
C ARG A 160 -8.89 -20.29 14.55
N ASP A 161 -9.65 -20.14 15.63
CA ASP A 161 -9.20 -19.34 16.77
C ASP A 161 -7.91 -19.90 17.38
N ALA A 162 -7.82 -21.24 17.49
CA ALA A 162 -6.62 -21.88 17.98
C ALA A 162 -5.41 -21.69 17.06
N GLU A 163 -5.60 -21.79 15.72
CA GLU A 163 -4.53 -21.52 14.74
C GLU A 163 -4.04 -20.06 14.83
N ARG A 164 -4.97 -19.11 14.90
CA ARG A 164 -4.67 -17.68 15.01
C ARG A 164 -3.93 -17.37 16.31
N ARG A 165 -4.43 -17.91 17.42
CA ARG A 165 -3.80 -17.74 18.74
C ARG A 165 -2.39 -18.35 18.80
N ASP A 166 -2.19 -19.52 18.19
CA ASP A 166 -0.87 -20.15 18.16
C ASP A 166 0.13 -19.32 17.35
N LEU A 167 -0.30 -18.77 16.21
CA LEU A 167 0.52 -17.85 15.40
C LEU A 167 0.92 -16.61 16.22
N ARG A 168 -0.05 -15.97 16.85
CA ARG A 168 0.15 -14.79 17.71
C ARG A 168 1.08 -15.12 18.88
N ASN A 169 0.87 -16.23 19.55
CA ASN A 169 1.68 -16.66 20.69
C ASN A 169 3.11 -17.03 20.30
N ARG A 170 3.35 -17.53 19.09
CA ARG A 170 4.72 -17.74 18.59
C ARG A 170 5.46 -16.40 18.49
N TYR A 171 4.79 -15.39 17.92
CA TYR A 171 5.37 -14.04 17.81
C TYR A 171 5.59 -13.41 19.20
N ARG A 172 4.63 -13.48 20.10
CA ARG A 172 4.73 -12.97 21.47
C ARG A 172 5.92 -13.57 22.23
N ARG A 173 6.10 -14.89 22.16
CA ARG A 173 7.26 -15.57 22.76
C ARG A 173 8.59 -15.08 22.19
N SER A 174 8.65 -14.78 20.91
CA SER A 174 9.86 -14.23 20.30
C SER A 174 10.21 -12.83 20.83
N LEU A 175 9.23 -12.10 21.33
CA LEU A 175 9.39 -10.80 22.00
C LEU A 175 9.60 -10.92 23.53
N GLY A 176 9.61 -12.15 24.08
CA GLY A 176 9.68 -12.36 25.53
C GLY A 176 8.41 -12.05 26.29
N LEU A 177 7.25 -11.98 25.60
CA LEU A 177 5.94 -11.73 26.19
C LEU A 177 5.23 -13.05 26.54
N ASP A 178 4.38 -13.00 27.55
CA ASP A 178 3.55 -14.15 27.94
C ASP A 178 2.53 -14.49 26.83
N PRO A 179 2.27 -15.79 26.59
CA PRO A 179 1.27 -16.21 25.63
C PRO A 179 -0.14 -15.85 26.11
N LEU A 180 -1.00 -15.46 25.16
CA LEU A 180 -2.43 -15.21 25.41
C LEU A 180 -3.17 -16.54 25.68
N SER A 181 -4.05 -16.53 26.65
CA SER A 181 -5.01 -17.61 26.92
C SER A 181 -6.30 -17.37 26.13
N LYS A 182 -7.19 -18.42 26.09
CA LYS A 182 -8.50 -18.25 25.48
C LYS A 182 -9.38 -17.22 26.21
N ALA A 183 -9.21 -17.08 27.52
CA ALA A 183 -9.96 -16.13 28.34
C ALA A 183 -9.55 -14.67 28.05
N ASP A 184 -8.28 -14.44 27.70
CA ASP A 184 -7.77 -13.10 27.35
C ASP A 184 -8.32 -12.61 26.00
N GLU A 185 -8.74 -13.55 25.11
CA GLU A 185 -9.35 -13.22 23.81
C GLU A 185 -10.86 -12.94 23.91
N GLU A 186 -11.55 -13.50 24.90
CA GLU A 186 -12.98 -13.26 25.14
C GLU A 186 -13.23 -11.89 25.77
N ASP A 187 -12.24 -11.29 26.41
CA ASP A 187 -12.26 -9.93 26.97
C ASP A 187 -11.83 -8.89 25.90
N ASP A 188 -12.30 -9.11 24.67
CA ASP A 188 -11.94 -8.45 23.41
C ASP A 188 -12.26 -6.94 23.46
N ASP A 189 -11.50 -6.20 24.23
CA ASP A 189 -11.54 -4.74 24.28
C ASP A 189 -10.85 -4.17 23.02
N LEU A 190 -11.40 -3.11 22.46
CA LEU A 190 -10.84 -2.29 21.37
C LEU A 190 -9.34 -2.00 21.55
N THR A 191 -8.88 -1.95 22.78
CA THR A 191 -7.47 -1.75 23.16
C THR A 191 -6.54 -2.82 22.60
N GLU A 192 -6.99 -4.09 22.52
CA GLU A 192 -6.13 -5.17 22.01
C GLU A 192 -5.97 -5.12 20.49
N LYS A 193 -7.02 -4.74 19.74
CA LYS A 193 -6.93 -4.54 18.28
C LYS A 193 -5.99 -3.38 17.93
N ILE A 194 -6.08 -2.29 18.66
CA ILE A 194 -5.18 -1.14 18.49
C ILE A 194 -3.72 -1.55 18.76
N LEU A 195 -3.47 -2.32 19.83
CA LEU A 195 -2.13 -2.81 20.14
C LEU A 195 -1.58 -3.80 19.10
N GLU A 196 -2.44 -4.52 18.37
CA GLU A 196 -2.03 -5.39 17.28
C GLU A 196 -1.70 -4.63 16.00
N GLU A 197 -2.50 -3.65 15.64
CA GLU A 197 -2.20 -2.73 14.53
C GLU A 197 -0.87 -2.00 14.77
N GLU A 198 -0.64 -1.49 15.99
CA GLU A 198 0.63 -0.86 16.36
C GLU A 198 1.83 -1.80 16.23
N LYS A 199 1.67 -3.10 16.50
CA LYS A 199 2.76 -4.09 16.36
C LYS A 199 3.07 -4.40 14.90
N VAL A 200 2.07 -4.46 14.02
CA VAL A 200 2.25 -4.61 12.58
C VAL A 200 3.03 -3.40 12.06
N ASP A 201 2.60 -2.20 12.38
CA ASP A 201 3.27 -0.96 12.02
C ASP A 201 4.73 -0.92 12.50
N GLU A 202 5.01 -1.46 13.70
CA GLU A 202 6.37 -1.56 14.23
C GLU A 202 7.26 -2.53 13.42
N ILE A 203 6.73 -3.69 13.01
CA ILE A 203 7.45 -4.67 12.19
C ILE A 203 7.82 -4.03 10.85
N GLU A 204 6.85 -3.43 10.19
CA GLU A 204 7.03 -2.81 8.88
C GLU A 204 7.95 -1.60 8.94
N SER A 205 7.75 -0.70 9.91
CA SER A 205 8.58 0.49 10.09
C SER A 205 10.02 0.15 10.40
N ARG A 206 10.27 -0.90 11.18
CA ARG A 206 11.63 -1.38 11.49
C ARG A 206 12.34 -1.88 10.23
N GLU A 207 11.67 -2.64 9.38
CA GLU A 207 12.27 -3.10 8.13
C GLU A 207 12.41 -1.98 7.11
N ALA A 208 11.45 -1.06 7.01
CA ALA A 208 11.56 0.14 6.20
C ALA A 208 12.79 0.99 6.59
N ALA A 209 13.04 1.13 7.88
CA ALA A 209 14.24 1.82 8.39
C ALA A 209 15.54 1.09 7.99
N ARG A 210 15.57 -0.24 8.00
CA ARG A 210 16.71 -1.06 7.54
C ARG A 210 16.95 -0.90 6.03
N ILE A 211 15.89 -0.90 5.24
CA ILE A 211 15.93 -0.65 3.79
C ILE A 211 16.48 0.75 3.53
N LEU A 212 16.02 1.76 4.27
CA LEU A 212 16.55 3.12 4.19
C LEU A 212 18.05 3.18 4.54
N ALA A 213 18.48 2.46 5.57
CA ALA A 213 19.90 2.40 5.93
C ALA A 213 20.74 1.76 4.81
N ASP A 214 20.23 0.73 4.14
CA ASP A 214 20.90 0.09 3.00
C ASP A 214 20.99 1.06 1.80
N LEU A 215 19.94 1.83 1.53
CA LEU A 215 19.94 2.89 0.52
C LEU A 215 21.01 3.95 0.80
N ILE A 216 21.09 4.43 2.05
CA ILE A 216 22.07 5.44 2.45
C ILE A 216 23.50 4.89 2.28
N ARG A 217 23.76 3.64 2.69
CA ARG A 217 25.07 2.98 2.53
C ARG A 217 25.44 2.89 1.06
N GLN A 218 24.50 2.48 0.20
CA GLN A 218 24.73 2.38 -1.23
C GLN A 218 25.07 3.73 -1.86
N GLN A 219 24.36 4.79 -1.48
CA GLN A 219 24.61 6.16 -1.97
C GLN A 219 25.91 6.76 -1.42
N SER A 220 26.39 6.28 -0.29
CA SER A 220 27.62 6.77 0.33
C SER A 220 28.90 6.18 -0.31
N HIS A 221 28.80 5.16 -1.18
CA HIS A 221 29.93 4.62 -1.93
C HIS A 221 30.45 5.63 -2.97
N PRO A 222 31.78 5.86 -3.05
CA PRO A 222 32.37 6.89 -3.93
C PRO A 222 32.09 6.67 -5.42
N VAL A 223 31.87 5.44 -5.87
CA VAL A 223 31.52 5.11 -7.27
C VAL A 223 30.16 5.67 -7.68
N ILE A 224 29.22 5.82 -6.74
CA ILE A 224 27.89 6.33 -7.00
C ILE A 224 27.89 7.87 -6.98
N ARG A 225 28.73 8.51 -6.16
CA ARG A 225 28.88 9.96 -6.14
C ARG A 225 29.43 10.53 -7.47
N ALA A 226 30.26 9.81 -8.18
CA ALA A 226 30.77 10.23 -9.48
C ALA A 226 29.68 10.30 -10.56
N ALA A 227 28.70 9.38 -10.53
CA ALA A 227 27.57 9.37 -11.46
C ALA A 227 26.47 10.39 -11.13
N GLN A 228 26.40 10.87 -9.89
CA GLN A 228 25.39 11.84 -9.45
C GLN A 228 25.80 13.31 -9.62
N ASN A 229 27.08 13.58 -9.96
CA ASN A 229 27.59 14.94 -10.13
C ASN A 229 27.25 15.59 -11.48
N GLU A 230 26.64 14.88 -12.41
CA GLU A 230 25.98 15.49 -13.55
C GLU A 230 24.63 16.05 -13.11
N LYS A 231 24.61 17.29 -12.61
CA LYS A 231 23.36 18.02 -12.40
C LYS A 231 22.65 18.10 -13.74
N PRO A 232 21.41 17.58 -13.86
CA PRO A 232 20.60 17.89 -15.03
C PRO A 232 20.46 19.41 -15.07
N GLN A 233 20.93 20.02 -16.15
CA GLN A 233 20.67 21.45 -16.36
C GLN A 233 19.16 21.64 -16.43
N PRO A 234 18.59 22.59 -15.69
CA PRO A 234 17.20 22.94 -15.88
C PRO A 234 16.95 23.26 -17.35
N PRO A 235 15.81 22.82 -17.91
CA PRO A 235 15.50 23.14 -19.30
C PRO A 235 15.57 24.65 -19.50
N THR A 236 16.24 25.07 -20.56
CA THR A 236 16.34 26.49 -20.90
C THR A 236 14.96 27.02 -21.29
N ALA A 237 14.73 28.31 -21.14
CA ALA A 237 13.47 28.95 -21.57
C ALA A 237 13.09 28.58 -23.01
N ASN A 238 14.09 28.35 -23.87
CA ASN A 238 13.88 27.90 -25.25
C ASN A 238 13.40 26.44 -25.36
N ASP A 239 13.85 25.57 -24.49
CA ASP A 239 13.37 24.15 -24.46
C ASP A 239 11.91 24.10 -24.06
N VAL A 240 11.51 24.94 -23.10
CA VAL A 240 10.11 25.06 -22.65
C VAL A 240 9.25 25.68 -23.76
N LEU A 241 9.71 26.75 -24.43
CA LEU A 241 9.00 27.37 -25.55
C LEU A 241 8.81 26.41 -26.73
N ASN A 242 9.82 25.67 -27.11
CA ASN A 242 9.73 24.71 -28.21
C ASN A 242 8.81 23.52 -27.90
N SER A 243 8.61 23.16 -26.63
CA SER A 243 7.63 22.14 -26.24
C SER A 243 6.19 22.62 -26.42
N PHE A 244 5.92 23.93 -26.39
CA PHE A 244 4.60 24.51 -26.62
C PHE A 244 4.29 24.84 -28.10
N LEU A 245 5.33 24.96 -28.95
CA LEU A 245 5.14 25.31 -30.35
C LEU A 245 5.02 24.11 -31.30
N ASN A 246 5.20 22.90 -30.82
CA ASN A 246 5.04 21.63 -31.56
C ASN A 246 3.76 20.87 -31.20
N PHE A 247 2.68 21.57 -30.87
CA PHE A 247 1.32 21.07 -30.80
C PHE A 247 0.51 21.61 -31.96
#